data_77647f4e47a82208f2c4d025ff1a5fd3
#
_entry.id   77647f4e47a82208f2c4d025ff1a5fd3
#
_cell.length_a   1.000
_cell.length_b   1.000
_cell.length_c   1.000
_cell.angle_alpha   90.00
_cell.angle_beta   90.00
_cell.angle_gamma   90.00
#
_symmetry.space_group_name_H-M   'P 1'
#
loop_
_entity.id
_entity.type
_entity.pdbx_description
1 polymer ?
#
loop_
_entity_poly.entity_id
_entity_poly.type
_entity_poly.pdbx_seq_one_letter_code
_entity_poly.pdbx_strand_id
1 'polypeptide(L)' 'MALDKKSKKRLEVLRKKLEKLQAQLVGAKQQEDEPGEVASIEQEIEATKKEMAELKAG' A
#
# COMPACT_ATOMS: atom_id res chain seq x y z
N MET A 1 -7.34 15.67 15.66
CA MET A 1 -8.34 14.76 16.21
C MET A 1 -7.85 13.35 16.29
N ALA A 2 -8.22 12.65 17.35
CA ALA A 2 -7.83 11.25 17.48
C ALA A 2 -8.61 10.39 16.49
N LEU A 3 -7.92 9.43 15.88
CA LEU A 3 -8.58 8.47 15.03
C LEU A 3 -9.44 7.52 15.87
N ASP A 4 -10.60 7.15 15.37
CA ASP A 4 -11.43 6.18 16.07
C ASP A 4 -10.84 4.77 15.91
N LYS A 5 -11.40 3.81 16.63
CA LYS A 5 -10.88 2.45 16.62
C LYS A 5 -10.91 1.81 15.23
N LYS A 6 -11.97 2.12 14.46
CA LYS A 6 -12.09 1.57 13.11
C LYS A 6 -11.01 2.12 12.19
N SER A 7 -10.77 3.42 12.27
CA SER A 7 -9.73 4.04 11.45
C SER A 7 -8.34 3.53 11.80
N LYS A 8 -8.07 3.36 13.07
CA LYS A 8 -6.78 2.82 13.52
C LYS A 8 -6.57 1.39 13.01
N LYS A 9 -7.60 0.57 13.11
CA LYS A 9 -7.55 -0.80 12.61
C LYS A 9 -7.32 -0.83 11.10
N ARG A 10 -8.03 0.03 10.40
CA ARG A 10 -7.89 0.12 8.94
C ARG A 10 -6.48 0.55 8.56
N LEU A 11 -5.94 1.55 9.25
CA LEU A 11 -4.57 1.99 9.01
C LEU A 11 -3.57 0.86 9.20
N GLU A 12 -3.75 0.07 10.25
CA GLU A 12 -2.86 -1.05 10.51
C GLU A 12 -2.91 -2.08 9.39
N VAL A 13 -4.11 -2.40 8.91
CA VAL A 13 -4.29 -3.32 7.78
C VAL A 13 -3.61 -2.77 6.54
N LEU A 14 -3.80 -1.48 6.27
CA LEU A 14 -3.20 -0.84 5.11
C LEU A 14 -1.68 -0.81 5.19
N ARG A 15 -1.14 -0.58 6.37
CA ARG A 15 0.31 -0.59 6.56
C ARG A 15 0.90 -1.96 6.26
N LYS A 16 0.24 -3.01 6.74
CA LYS A 16 0.67 -4.38 6.46
C LYS A 16 0.58 -4.69 4.97
N LYS A 17 -0.50 -4.25 4.35
CA LYS A 17 -0.68 -4.41 2.91
C LYS A 17 0.42 -3.68 2.15
N LEU A 18 0.76 -2.48 2.57
CA LEU A 18 1.81 -1.69 1.94
C LEU A 18 3.17 -2.40 2.03
N GLU A 19 3.49 -2.95 3.18
CA GLU A 19 4.73 -3.70 3.36
C GLU A 19 4.79 -4.88 2.40
N LYS A 20 3.70 -5.62 2.28
CA LYS A 20 3.61 -6.75 1.36
C LYS A 20 3.81 -6.30 -0.09
N LEU A 21 3.14 -5.21 -0.46
CA LEU A 21 3.25 -4.70 -1.82
C LEU A 21 4.67 -4.23 -2.13
N GLN A 22 5.33 -3.60 -1.18
CA GLN A 22 6.71 -3.17 -1.37
C GLN A 22 7.66 -4.35 -1.55
N ALA A 23 7.45 -5.42 -0.78
CA ALA A 23 8.23 -6.63 -0.93
C ALA A 23 8.00 -7.27 -2.30
N GLN A 24 6.74 -7.31 -2.75
CA GLN A 24 6.41 -7.83 -4.06
C GLN A 24 7.04 -6.99 -5.17
N LEU A 25 7.05 -5.67 -4.98
CA LEU A 25 7.64 -4.78 -5.96
C LEU A 25 9.13 -5.05 -6.14
N VAL A 26 9.85 -5.22 -5.04
CA VAL A 26 11.28 -5.54 -5.11
C VAL A 26 11.51 -6.83 -5.88
N GLY A 27 10.72 -7.87 -5.58
CA GLY A 27 10.83 -9.14 -6.28
C GLY A 27 10.50 -9.01 -7.77
N ALA A 28 9.45 -8.28 -8.09
CA ALA A 28 9.05 -8.09 -9.48
C ALA A 28 10.10 -7.32 -10.27
N LYS A 29 10.72 -6.31 -9.66
CA LYS A 29 11.78 -5.55 -10.31
C LYS A 29 13.01 -6.39 -10.58
N GLN A 30 13.32 -7.33 -9.69
CA GLN A 30 14.47 -8.21 -9.88
C GLN A 30 14.29 -9.17 -11.04
N GLN A 31 13.05 -9.61 -11.25
CA GLN A 31 12.79 -10.59 -12.32
C GLN A 31 12.70 -9.97 -13.70
N GLU A 32 12.27 -8.73 -13.81
CA GLU A 32 12.18 -7.97 -15.06
C GLU A 32 11.39 -8.60 -16.20
N ASP A 33 10.77 -9.75 -15.98
CA ASP A 33 10.10 -10.49 -17.06
C ASP A 33 8.73 -9.91 -17.42
N GLU A 34 8.08 -9.20 -16.50
CA GLU A 34 6.76 -8.65 -16.74
C GLU A 34 6.65 -7.22 -16.22
N PRO A 35 6.95 -6.24 -17.08
CA PRO A 35 6.86 -4.83 -16.67
C PRO A 35 5.45 -4.41 -16.25
N GLY A 36 4.42 -5.09 -16.79
CA GLY A 36 3.04 -4.81 -16.39
C GLY A 36 2.77 -5.12 -14.94
N GLU A 37 3.42 -6.14 -14.40
CA GLU A 37 3.27 -6.51 -13.00
C GLU A 37 3.84 -5.43 -12.08
N VAL A 38 5.00 -4.88 -12.42
CA VAL A 38 5.60 -3.79 -11.65
C VAL A 38 4.66 -2.59 -11.62
N ALA A 39 4.12 -2.22 -12.77
CA ALA A 39 3.19 -1.09 -12.86
C ALA A 39 1.95 -1.31 -12.00
N SER A 40 1.39 -2.52 -12.03
CA SER A 40 0.21 -2.85 -11.22
C SER A 40 0.51 -2.73 -9.73
N ILE A 41 1.64 -3.25 -9.29
CA ILE A 41 2.04 -3.20 -7.89
C ILE A 41 2.24 -1.75 -7.45
N GLU A 42 2.90 -0.96 -8.29
CA GLU A 42 3.11 0.45 -8.00
C GLU A 42 1.79 1.21 -7.85
N GLN A 43 0.82 0.93 -8.71
CA GLN A 43 -0.51 1.54 -8.62
C GLN A 43 -1.19 1.18 -7.32
N GLU A 44 -1.09 -0.07 -6.90
CA GLU A 44 -1.68 -0.51 -5.63
C GLU A 44 -1.01 0.16 -4.44
N ILE A 45 0.31 0.30 -4.50
CA ILE A 45 1.05 1.00 -3.44
C ILE A 45 0.57 2.45 -3.32
N GLU A 46 0.44 3.12 -4.45
CA GLU A 46 -0.01 4.50 -4.47
C GLU A 46 -1.43 4.63 -3.94
N ALA A 47 -2.33 3.76 -4.37
CA ALA A 47 -3.71 3.75 -3.90
C ALA A 47 -3.77 3.50 -2.39
N THR A 48 -2.94 2.57 -1.89
CA THR A 48 -2.88 2.28 -0.47
C THR A 48 -2.39 3.48 0.34
N LYS A 49 -1.34 4.14 -0.14
CA LYS A 49 -0.82 5.34 0.50
C LYS A 49 -1.86 6.46 0.53
N LYS A 50 -2.58 6.62 -0.56
CA LYS A 50 -3.62 7.64 -0.65
C LYS A 50 -4.74 7.37 0.34
N GLU A 51 -5.16 6.11 0.44
CA GLU A 51 -6.20 5.73 1.40
C GLU A 51 -5.74 5.99 2.83
N MET A 52 -4.50 5.66 3.14
CA MET A 52 -3.94 5.94 4.46
C MET A 52 -3.93 7.43 4.76
N ALA A 53 -3.54 8.24 3.79
CA ALA A 53 -3.52 9.69 3.96
C ALA A 53 -4.93 10.24 4.21
N GLU A 54 -5.92 9.72 3.50
CA GLU A 54 -7.31 10.12 3.68
C GLU A 54 -7.81 9.78 5.08
N LEU A 55 -7.45 8.61 5.58
CA LEU A 55 -7.82 8.22 6.94
C LEU A 55 -7.19 9.12 7.99
N LYS A 56 -5.93 9.50 7.78
CA LYS A 56 -5.24 10.40 8.70
C LYS A 56 -5.80 11.81 8.65
N ALA A 57 -6.21 12.25 7.48
CA ALA A 57 -6.77 13.60 7.30
C ALA A 57 -8.19 13.71 7.85
N GLY A 58 -8.93 12.62 7.80
CA GLY A 58 -10.29 12.58 8.29
C GLY A 58 -10.41 12.51 9.76
#